data_31b77776020970e61e8af42ae86a7347
#
_entry.id   31b77776020970e61e8af42ae86a7347
#
_cell.length_a   1.000
_cell.length_b   1.000
_cell.length_c   1.000
_cell.angle_alpha   90.00
_cell.angle_beta   90.00
_cell.angle_gamma   90.00
#
_symmetry.space_group_name_H-M   'P 1'
#
loop_
_entity.id
_entity.type
_entity.pdbx_description
1 polymer ?
#
loop_
_entity_poly.entity_id
_entity_poly.type
_entity_poly.pdbx_seq_one_letter_code
_entity_poly.pdbx_strand_id
1 'polypeptide(L)'
;MLISGFALGGTQSISDSDQNTLVIDSSPDMEIIAFSKKVVVRQSAKGVLVFGNDVEIHGRVEGDVAAVGGSVIQKDGSYIGGDVIVFGGKYAPESDKALRGENKQTII
;
A
#
# COMPACT_ATOMS: atom_id res chain seq x y z
N MET A 1 -15.55 -8.99 -4.32
CA MET A 1 -15.76 -8.71 -3.50
C MET A 1 -15.08 -7.87 -2.95
N LEU A 2 -15.01 -7.46 -2.29
CA LEU A 2 -14.49 -6.53 -1.96
C LEU A 2 -13.72 -6.61 -0.91
N ILE A 3 -13.06 -5.82 -0.64
CA ILE A 3 -12.45 -5.71 0.47
C ILE A 3 -13.22 -5.27 1.37
N SER A 4 -14.33 -5.29 1.05
CA SER A 4 -15.28 -4.85 1.84
C SER A 4 -15.04 -4.95 3.18
N GLY A 5 -15.47 -4.13 3.90
CA GLY A 5 -15.34 -4.14 5.28
C GLY A 5 -14.13 -3.47 5.75
N PHE A 6 -13.28 -3.16 4.89
CA PHE A 6 -12.15 -2.57 5.35
C PHE A 6 -12.12 -1.14 5.25
N ALA A 7 -12.86 -0.57 4.46
CA ALA A 7 -12.90 0.85 4.36
C ALA A 7 -13.77 1.33 5.43
N LEU A 8 -13.38 1.21 6.64
CA LEU A 8 -14.22 1.54 7.71
C LEU A 8 -14.20 2.95 8.06
N GLY A 9 -15.22 3.50 8.35
CA GLY A 9 -15.33 4.81 8.85
C GLY A 9 -14.88 5.81 7.90
N GLY A 10 -15.20 6.78 7.81
CA GLY A 10 -14.77 7.85 7.07
C GLY A 10 -15.09 7.78 5.62
N THR A 11 -14.81 8.80 4.98
CA THR A 11 -14.98 8.92 3.59
C THR A 11 -13.80 8.37 2.90
N GLN A 12 -14.00 7.64 1.89
CA GLN A 12 -12.89 7.12 1.18
C GLN A 12 -13.15 7.18 -0.28
N SER A 13 -12.08 7.14 -1.06
CA SER A 13 -12.17 7.08 -2.49
C SER A 13 -11.56 5.75 -2.89
N ILE A 14 -12.37 4.77 -3.05
CA ILE A 14 -11.92 3.44 -3.37
C ILE A 14 -12.58 3.01 -4.66
N SER A 15 -11.78 2.58 -5.60
CA SER A 15 -12.28 2.06 -6.85
C SER A 15 -11.74 0.67 -7.05
N ASP A 16 -12.55 -0.20 -7.60
CA ASP A 16 -12.15 -1.53 -7.92
C ASP A 16 -11.96 -1.56 -9.42
N SER A 17 -10.75 -1.30 -9.88
CA SER A 17 -10.49 -1.17 -11.29
C SER A 17 -10.68 -2.48 -12.01
N ASP A 18 -10.45 -3.59 -11.33
CA ASP A 18 -10.79 -4.89 -11.85
C ASP A 18 -10.92 -5.82 -10.66
N GLN A 19 -11.14 -7.08 -10.87
CA GLN A 19 -11.40 -8.00 -9.78
C GLN A 19 -10.19 -8.25 -8.91
N ASN A 20 -9.00 -7.94 -9.39
CA ASN A 20 -7.79 -8.24 -8.67
C ASN A 20 -7.03 -7.00 -8.22
N THR A 21 -7.53 -5.84 -8.48
CA THR A 21 -6.85 -4.61 -8.13
C THR A 21 -7.78 -3.65 -7.43
N LEU A 22 -7.34 -3.16 -6.30
CA LEU A 22 -8.05 -2.16 -5.55
C LEU A 22 -7.28 -0.85 -5.62
N VAL A 23 -7.90 0.19 -6.12
CA VAL A 23 -7.26 1.48 -6.25
C VAL A 23 -7.78 2.41 -5.16
N ILE A 24 -6.85 2.95 -4.37
CA ILE A 24 -7.17 3.88 -3.30
C ILE A 24 -6.73 5.26 -3.76
N ASP A 25 -7.66 6.17 -3.94
CA ASP A 25 -7.29 7.51 -4.34
C ASP A 25 -6.77 8.32 -3.16
N SER A 26 -7.58 8.66 -2.21
CA SER A 26 -7.13 9.45 -1.10
C SER A 26 -7.87 9.05 0.16
N SER A 27 -7.19 8.41 1.06
CA SER A 27 -7.78 7.95 2.31
C SER A 27 -6.75 8.11 3.43
N PRO A 28 -6.39 9.35 3.76
CA PRO A 28 -5.24 9.58 4.66
C PRO A 28 -5.44 9.08 6.07
N ASP A 29 -6.69 8.86 6.48
CA ASP A 29 -6.97 8.40 7.82
C ASP A 29 -7.32 6.93 7.90
N MET A 30 -7.18 6.20 6.80
CA MET A 30 -7.59 4.82 6.78
C MET A 30 -6.44 3.88 6.58
N GLU A 31 -6.48 2.79 7.34
CA GLU A 31 -5.58 1.68 7.10
C GLU A 31 -6.27 0.71 6.17
N ILE A 32 -5.58 0.29 5.14
CA ILE A 32 -6.13 -0.55 4.10
C ILE A 32 -5.62 -1.97 4.30
N ILE A 33 -6.53 -2.92 4.41
CA ILE A 33 -6.17 -4.33 4.52
C ILE A 33 -6.86 -5.06 3.39
N ALA A 34 -6.11 -5.78 2.61
CA ALA A 34 -6.66 -6.49 1.46
C ALA A 34 -6.13 -7.92 1.39
N PHE A 35 -6.97 -8.79 0.86
CA PHE A 35 -6.62 -10.19 0.71
C PHE A 35 -6.77 -10.55 -0.76
N SER A 36 -5.71 -11.08 -1.35
CA SER A 36 -5.69 -11.57 -2.72
C SER A 36 -5.94 -10.49 -3.78
N LYS A 37 -5.82 -9.24 -3.41
CA LYS A 37 -5.95 -8.14 -4.35
C LYS A 37 -4.74 -7.26 -4.29
N LYS A 38 -4.29 -6.81 -5.44
CA LYS A 38 -3.25 -5.82 -5.51
C LYS A 38 -3.85 -4.49 -5.06
N VAL A 39 -3.11 -3.75 -4.25
CA VAL A 39 -3.56 -2.44 -3.80
C VAL A 39 -2.67 -1.38 -4.42
N VAL A 40 -3.29 -0.38 -5.04
CA VAL A 40 -2.59 0.75 -5.61
C VAL A 40 -3.02 1.99 -4.85
N VAL A 41 -2.08 2.66 -4.19
CA VAL A 41 -2.37 3.90 -3.48
C VAL A 41 -1.93 5.05 -4.37
N ARG A 42 -2.89 5.83 -4.84
CA ARG A 42 -2.60 6.91 -5.78
C ARG A 42 -2.20 8.19 -5.08
N GLN A 43 -2.90 8.58 -4.06
CA GLN A 43 -2.62 9.84 -3.38
C GLN A 43 -2.25 9.67 -1.91
N SER A 44 -3.08 9.03 -1.12
CA SER A 44 -2.76 8.88 0.29
C SER A 44 -3.47 7.72 0.95
N ALA A 45 -2.83 7.17 1.97
CA ALA A 45 -3.44 6.21 2.87
C ALA A 45 -2.69 6.30 4.19
N LYS A 46 -3.28 5.83 5.27
CA LYS A 46 -2.61 5.85 6.55
C LYS A 46 -1.65 4.69 6.67
N GLY A 47 -2.05 3.54 6.24
CA GLY A 47 -1.21 2.34 6.22
C GLY A 47 -1.80 1.32 5.29
N VAL A 48 -1.02 0.34 4.88
CA VAL A 48 -1.47 -0.68 3.92
C VAL A 48 -0.92 -2.03 4.31
N LEU A 49 -1.79 -3.05 4.32
CA LEU A 49 -1.39 -4.42 4.55
C LEU A 49 -2.10 -5.29 3.52
N VAL A 50 -1.34 -6.02 2.73
CA VAL A 50 -1.90 -6.86 1.68
C VAL A 50 -1.40 -8.28 1.85
N PHE A 51 -2.32 -9.25 1.75
CA PHE A 51 -1.97 -10.65 1.79
C PHE A 51 -2.23 -11.24 0.41
N GLY A 52 -1.22 -11.88 -0.14
CA GLY A 52 -1.38 -12.64 -1.38
C GLY A 52 -1.31 -11.83 -2.66
N ASN A 53 -0.85 -10.62 -2.59
CA ASN A 53 -0.65 -9.81 -3.79
C ASN A 53 0.28 -8.63 -3.47
N ASP A 54 0.48 -7.76 -4.44
CA ASP A 54 1.43 -6.66 -4.33
C ASP A 54 0.79 -5.37 -3.85
N VAL A 55 1.61 -4.47 -3.35
CA VAL A 55 1.21 -3.11 -3.03
C VAL A 55 2.01 -2.16 -3.91
N GLU A 56 1.33 -1.25 -4.55
CA GLU A 56 2.01 -0.27 -5.38
C GLU A 56 1.69 1.13 -4.85
N ILE A 57 2.70 1.90 -4.48
CA ILE A 57 2.52 3.19 -3.86
C ILE A 57 2.96 4.29 -4.83
N HIS A 58 2.02 5.14 -5.21
CA HIS A 58 2.28 6.29 -6.05
C HIS A 58 2.25 7.59 -5.25
N GLY A 59 1.57 7.60 -4.13
CA GLY A 59 1.37 8.80 -3.35
C GLY A 59 2.03 8.70 -1.98
N ARG A 60 1.28 9.04 -0.94
CA ARG A 60 1.87 9.14 0.40
C ARG A 60 1.19 8.18 1.36
N VAL A 61 2.00 7.41 2.08
CA VAL A 61 1.52 6.58 3.15
C VAL A 61 2.25 7.02 4.41
N GLU A 62 1.50 7.45 5.42
CA GLU A 62 2.13 7.98 6.63
C GLU A 62 2.68 6.87 7.51
N GLY A 63 2.05 5.75 7.54
CA GLY A 63 2.45 4.65 8.40
C GLY A 63 3.16 3.56 7.64
N ASP A 64 2.87 2.32 8.00
CA ASP A 64 3.62 1.17 7.48
C ASP A 64 2.96 0.63 6.22
N VAL A 65 3.78 0.01 5.40
CA VAL A 65 3.29 -0.72 4.23
C VAL A 65 3.82 -2.14 4.33
N ALA A 66 2.93 -3.10 4.28
CA ALA A 66 3.31 -4.49 4.42
C ALA A 66 2.68 -5.34 3.33
N ALA A 67 3.44 -6.29 2.80
CA ALA A 67 2.94 -7.26 1.86
C ALA A 67 3.39 -8.65 2.30
N VAL A 68 2.43 -9.55 2.42
CA VAL A 68 2.70 -10.94 2.79
C VAL A 68 2.34 -11.78 1.58
N GLY A 69 3.31 -12.41 0.98
CA GLY A 69 3.10 -13.19 -0.23
C GLY A 69 3.06 -12.33 -1.49
N GLY A 70 3.62 -11.14 -1.43
CA GLY A 70 3.72 -10.24 -2.57
C GLY A 70 4.81 -9.23 -2.31
N SER A 71 4.89 -8.22 -3.14
CA SER A 71 5.96 -7.23 -3.09
C SER A 71 5.42 -5.84 -2.83
N VAL A 72 6.28 -4.95 -2.36
CA VAL A 72 5.95 -3.54 -2.22
C VAL A 72 6.71 -2.79 -3.31
N ILE A 73 5.97 -2.13 -4.19
CA ILE A 73 6.52 -1.37 -5.29
C ILE A 73 6.30 0.09 -4.98
N GLN A 74 7.37 0.84 -4.86
CA GLN A 74 7.27 2.24 -4.50
C GLN A 74 7.69 3.09 -5.69
N LYS A 75 6.74 3.82 -6.24
CA LYS A 75 6.97 4.61 -7.45
C LYS A 75 7.65 5.93 -7.10
N ASP A 76 8.26 6.54 -8.10
CA ASP A 76 8.93 7.82 -7.94
C ASP A 76 7.93 8.87 -7.48
N GLY A 77 8.37 9.74 -6.61
CA GLY A 77 7.52 10.79 -6.09
C GLY A 77 6.66 10.35 -4.92
N SER A 78 6.68 9.09 -4.57
CA SER A 78 5.89 8.61 -3.45
C SER A 78 6.66 8.71 -2.14
N TYR A 79 5.95 8.54 -1.04
CA TYR A 79 6.57 8.61 0.29
C TYR A 79 5.94 7.57 1.20
N ILE A 80 6.76 6.82 1.92
CA ILE A 80 6.31 5.92 2.97
C ILE A 80 6.99 6.35 4.26
N GLY A 81 6.20 6.80 5.22
CA GLY A 81 6.75 7.31 6.46
C GLY A 81 7.08 6.25 7.47
N GLY A 82 6.44 5.12 7.43
CA GLY A 82 6.66 4.04 8.37
C GLY A 82 7.58 2.96 7.83
N ASP A 83 7.43 1.77 8.39
CA ASP A 83 8.26 0.64 7.98
C ASP A 83 7.72 0.00 6.73
N VAL A 84 8.59 -0.61 5.96
CA VAL A 84 8.19 -1.46 4.85
C VAL A 84 8.50 -2.88 5.26
N ILE A 85 7.48 -3.73 5.27
CA ILE A 85 7.62 -5.11 5.71
C ILE A 85 7.18 -6.00 4.57
N VAL A 86 8.06 -6.86 4.12
CA VAL A 86 7.75 -7.75 3.00
C VAL A 86 8.08 -9.17 3.41
N PHE A 87 7.11 -10.06 3.26
CA PHE A 87 7.30 -11.44 3.57
C PHE A 87 7.00 -12.24 2.31
N GLY A 88 8.01 -12.88 1.76
CA GLY A 88 7.83 -13.70 0.56
C GLY A 88 7.88 -12.95 -0.75
N GLY A 89 8.32 -11.71 -0.74
CA GLY A 89 8.46 -10.91 -1.94
C GLY A 89 9.64 -9.97 -1.81
N LYS A 90 9.53 -8.78 -2.37
CA LYS A 90 10.63 -7.83 -2.30
C LYS A 90 10.11 -6.40 -2.20
N TYR A 91 10.98 -5.52 -1.75
CA TYR A 91 10.72 -4.10 -1.76
C TYR A 91 11.41 -3.54 -3.00
N ALA A 92 10.66 -2.89 -3.84
CA ALA A 92 11.15 -2.42 -5.13
C ALA A 92 10.88 -0.93 -5.31
N PRO A 93 11.76 -0.06 -4.80
CA PRO A 93 11.63 1.36 -5.08
C PRO A 93 12.03 1.60 -6.53
N GLU A 94 11.32 2.51 -7.19
CA GLU A 94 11.57 2.74 -8.59
C GLU A 94 12.91 3.45 -8.80
N SER A 95 13.22 4.42 -7.96
CA SER A 95 14.52 5.09 -7.99
C SER A 95 14.70 5.84 -6.67
N ASP A 96 15.70 6.68 -6.60
CA ASP A 96 15.96 7.49 -5.41
C ASP A 96 14.86 8.48 -5.12
N LYS A 97 13.94 8.68 -6.05
CA LYS A 97 12.83 9.59 -5.85
C LYS A 97 11.67 8.93 -5.12
N ALA A 98 11.79 7.66 -4.78
CA ALA A 98 10.83 6.97 -3.93
C ALA A 98 11.30 7.21 -2.49
N LEU A 99 10.65 8.11 -1.78
CA LEU A 99 11.14 8.62 -0.51
C LEU A 99 10.65 7.81 0.68
N ARG A 100 11.47 7.76 1.70
CA ARG A 100 11.15 7.04 2.91
C ARG A 100 11.39 7.92 4.12
N GLY A 101 10.66 7.67 5.17
CA GLY A 101 10.97 8.26 6.45
C GLY A 101 12.21 7.59 7.04
N GLU A 102 12.38 7.73 8.35
CA GLU A 102 13.56 7.20 8.99
C GLU A 102 13.42 5.75 9.38
N ASN A 103 12.50 5.07 8.85
CA ASN A 103 12.18 3.74 9.30
C ASN A 103 12.87 2.68 8.47
N LYS A 104 12.72 1.45 8.90
CA LYS A 104 13.44 0.36 8.32
C LYS A 104 12.64 -0.37 7.32
N GLN A 105 13.31 -1.22 6.57
CA GLN A 105 12.60 -2.21 5.78
C GLN A 105 12.97 -3.58 6.31
N THR A 106 12.01 -4.47 6.35
CA THR A 106 12.20 -5.85 6.78
C THR A 106 11.71 -6.75 5.67
N ILE A 107 12.63 -7.51 5.09
CA ILE A 107 12.31 -8.40 4.00
C ILE A 107 12.63 -9.81 4.45
N ILE A 108 11.68 -10.68 4.36
CA ILE A 108 11.87 -12.04 4.80
C ILE A 108 11.66 -13.02 3.66
#